data_d3bebbfb9c86feec3cf1f8a06f1d032e
#
_entry.id   d3bebbfb9c86feec3cf1f8a06f1d032e
#
_cell.length_a   1.000
_cell.length_b   1.000
_cell.length_c   1.000
_cell.angle_alpha   90.00
_cell.angle_beta   90.00
_cell.angle_gamma   90.00
#
_symmetry.space_group_name_H-M   'P 1'
#
loop_
_entity.id
_entity.type
_entity.pdbx_description
1 polymer ?
#
loop_
_entity_poly.entity_id
_entity_poly.type
_entity_poly.pdbx_seq_one_letter_code
_entity_poly.pdbx_strand_id
1 'polypeptide(L)'
;MLVVAMLMALLTSSCSLTKFVPNKQFLFNRVEVKSDVDNISKTQIKQYLRQKPNTGIFGRIRLSLAIYNMSGRDSSKWINRKLRGAGEPPVIFDADDMEMSRQNIKGYMKNKGYHNVEVEADTIVKGRKRKKMNVRFDIKGNQPYKLSDISLDIEDDTLRAYMYNYQFSTKPGDLFDLDALQSERAKMVTFLRNSGFYYMSNDYIYAEADTTVDDHSVSVVFKCRPMVMNVAGGQPKELKNHIRVKIRNVNVYPWEYNTDLSYSTNYKDTLSCGSMNYYYHGK
;
A
#
# COMPACT_ATOMS: atom_id res chain seq x y z
N MET A 1 -27.21 -5.18 40.70
CA MET A 1 -27.38 -6.59 40.34
C MET A 1 -28.50 -6.81 39.31
N LEU A 2 -29.72 -6.24 39.46
CA LEU A 2 -30.82 -6.41 38.48
C LEU A 2 -30.45 -5.94 37.04
N VAL A 3 -29.74 -4.82 36.87
CA VAL A 3 -29.31 -4.31 35.56
C VAL A 3 -28.30 -5.23 34.88
N VAL A 4 -27.38 -5.81 35.64
CA VAL A 4 -26.39 -6.76 35.15
C VAL A 4 -27.05 -8.08 34.77
N ALA A 5 -28.02 -8.54 35.54
CA ALA A 5 -28.81 -9.74 35.24
C ALA A 5 -29.69 -9.53 33.99
N MET A 6 -30.28 -8.34 33.82
CA MET A 6 -31.06 -7.97 32.67
C MET A 6 -30.19 -7.82 31.39
N LEU A 7 -28.96 -7.29 31.53
CA LEU A 7 -27.96 -7.28 30.47
C LEU A 7 -27.49 -8.70 30.08
N MET A 8 -27.29 -9.58 31.06
CA MET A 8 -26.95 -10.99 30.80
C MET A 8 -28.12 -11.74 30.16
N ALA A 9 -29.37 -11.50 30.57
CA ALA A 9 -30.54 -12.10 29.96
C ALA A 9 -30.75 -11.64 28.50
N LEU A 10 -30.40 -10.38 28.17
CA LEU A 10 -30.36 -9.86 26.80
C LEU A 10 -29.26 -10.52 25.95
N LEU A 11 -28.18 -10.95 26.54
CA LEU A 11 -27.08 -11.66 25.86
C LEU A 11 -27.41 -13.13 25.57
N THR A 12 -28.32 -13.74 26.32
CA THR A 12 -28.77 -15.13 26.10
C THR A 12 -29.90 -15.24 25.08
N SER A 13 -30.65 -14.18 24.79
CA SER A 13 -31.57 -14.17 23.65
C SER A 13 -30.70 -14.23 22.39
N SER A 14 -30.51 -15.45 21.90
CA SER A 14 -29.75 -15.80 20.70
C SER A 14 -30.26 -15.02 19.48
N CYS A 15 -29.89 -13.74 19.36
CA CYS A 15 -30.04 -12.98 18.12
C CYS A 15 -29.23 -13.74 17.07
N SER A 16 -29.90 -14.49 16.24
CA SER A 16 -29.27 -15.24 15.16
C SER A 16 -28.47 -14.25 14.30
N LEU A 17 -27.15 -14.29 14.35
CA LEU A 17 -26.26 -13.46 13.50
C LEU A 17 -26.57 -13.61 12.00
N THR A 18 -27.40 -14.59 11.65
CA THR A 18 -27.82 -14.90 10.27
C THR A 18 -29.26 -14.52 9.96
N LYS A 19 -29.89 -13.60 10.77
CA LYS A 19 -31.30 -13.21 10.62
C LYS A 19 -31.60 -12.59 9.25
N PHE A 20 -30.70 -11.76 8.76
CA PHE A 20 -30.83 -11.06 7.48
C PHE A 20 -30.02 -11.70 6.35
N VAL A 21 -29.45 -12.87 6.56
CA VAL A 21 -28.80 -13.63 5.49
C VAL A 21 -29.88 -14.24 4.57
N PRO A 22 -29.88 -13.93 3.26
CA PRO A 22 -30.86 -14.45 2.32
C PRO A 22 -30.86 -15.99 2.27
N ASN A 23 -31.95 -16.54 1.70
CA ASN A 23 -31.99 -17.99 1.50
C ASN A 23 -30.94 -18.41 0.47
N LYS A 24 -30.37 -19.58 0.68
CA LYS A 24 -29.30 -20.19 -0.15
C LYS A 24 -27.96 -19.40 -0.14
N GLN A 25 -27.84 -18.34 0.68
CA GLN A 25 -26.60 -17.60 0.86
C GLN A 25 -26.01 -17.83 2.25
N PHE A 26 -24.74 -17.47 2.41
CA PHE A 26 -24.01 -17.69 3.65
C PHE A 26 -23.47 -16.37 4.19
N LEU A 27 -23.54 -16.19 5.51
CA LEU A 27 -22.79 -15.14 6.20
C LEU A 27 -21.30 -15.44 6.08
N PHE A 28 -20.53 -14.49 5.55
CA PHE A 28 -19.08 -14.59 5.56
C PHE A 28 -18.57 -14.48 7.00
N ASN A 29 -18.25 -15.64 7.58
CA ASN A 29 -18.06 -15.71 9.02
C ASN A 29 -16.62 -15.52 9.45
N ARG A 30 -15.64 -16.15 8.81
CA ARG A 30 -14.24 -16.12 9.24
C ARG A 30 -13.31 -16.39 8.08
N VAL A 31 -12.15 -15.70 8.10
CA VAL A 31 -11.01 -16.04 7.25
C VAL A 31 -9.88 -16.57 8.12
N GLU A 32 -9.34 -17.69 7.72
CA GLU A 32 -8.12 -18.27 8.26
C GLU A 32 -7.05 -18.27 7.18
N VAL A 33 -5.83 -17.88 7.53
CA VAL A 33 -4.66 -17.96 6.66
C VAL A 33 -3.66 -18.88 7.33
N LYS A 34 -3.29 -19.94 6.63
CA LYS A 34 -2.17 -20.83 6.97
C LYS A 34 -1.07 -20.61 5.95
N SER A 35 0.15 -20.47 6.39
CA SER A 35 1.32 -20.28 5.55
C SER A 35 2.48 -21.00 6.17
N ASP A 36 3.30 -21.61 5.34
CA ASP A 36 4.60 -22.20 5.69
C ASP A 36 5.75 -21.16 5.60
N VAL A 37 5.41 -19.92 5.17
CA VAL A 37 6.37 -18.83 5.05
C VAL A 37 6.41 -18.02 6.35
N ASP A 38 7.56 -17.98 7.02
CA ASP A 38 7.72 -17.33 8.32
C ASP A 38 7.98 -15.83 8.25
N ASN A 39 8.63 -15.36 7.18
CA ASN A 39 9.03 -13.95 7.02
C ASN A 39 7.89 -13.03 6.57
N ILE A 40 6.71 -13.56 6.27
CA ILE A 40 5.52 -12.78 5.90
C ILE A 40 4.41 -13.01 6.91
N SER A 41 3.99 -11.94 7.59
CA SER A 41 2.95 -12.08 8.61
C SER A 41 1.58 -12.36 7.99
N LYS A 42 0.78 -13.17 8.67
CA LYS A 42 -0.62 -13.45 8.29
C LYS A 42 -1.47 -12.18 8.23
N THR A 43 -1.10 -11.15 8.98
CA THR A 43 -1.79 -9.85 8.96
C THR A 43 -1.54 -9.11 7.66
N GLN A 44 -0.31 -9.14 7.13
CA GLN A 44 0.01 -8.58 5.82
C GLN A 44 -0.76 -9.30 4.71
N ILE A 45 -0.77 -10.64 4.72
CA ILE A 45 -1.50 -11.43 3.73
C ILE A 45 -3.00 -11.08 3.73
N LYS A 46 -3.60 -10.90 4.91
CA LYS A 46 -5.02 -10.53 5.04
C LYS A 46 -5.38 -9.15 4.46
N GLN A 47 -4.42 -8.29 4.21
CA GLN A 47 -4.68 -7.00 3.54
C GLN A 47 -5.08 -7.18 2.07
N TYR A 48 -4.67 -8.26 1.45
CA TYR A 48 -4.95 -8.60 0.05
C TYR A 48 -6.29 -9.33 -0.17
N LEU A 49 -7.04 -9.55 0.91
CA LEU A 49 -8.40 -10.08 0.81
C LEU A 49 -9.35 -9.06 0.20
N ARG A 50 -10.05 -9.44 -0.85
CA ARG A 50 -11.07 -8.63 -1.49
C ARG A 50 -12.28 -8.42 -0.60
N GLN A 51 -12.71 -9.49 0.07
CA GLN A 51 -13.82 -9.48 1.01
C GLN A 51 -13.33 -9.77 2.44
N LYS A 52 -13.83 -9.01 3.41
CA LYS A 52 -13.53 -9.21 4.83
C LYS A 52 -14.81 -9.51 5.60
N PRO A 53 -14.77 -10.42 6.58
CA PRO A 53 -15.94 -10.68 7.42
C PRO A 53 -16.29 -9.45 8.27
N ASN A 54 -17.54 -9.40 8.77
CA ASN A 54 -17.98 -8.35 9.67
C ASN A 54 -17.01 -8.12 10.82
N THR A 55 -16.87 -6.85 11.22
CA THR A 55 -15.97 -6.41 12.29
C THR A 55 -16.26 -7.12 13.60
N GLY A 56 -15.24 -7.62 14.25
CA GLY A 56 -15.37 -8.35 15.52
C GLY A 56 -14.37 -7.92 16.56
N ILE A 57 -14.83 -7.74 17.79
CA ILE A 57 -13.98 -7.52 18.97
C ILE A 57 -13.32 -8.84 19.33
N PHE A 58 -11.98 -8.86 19.46
CA PHE A 58 -11.17 -10.08 19.65
C PHE A 58 -11.44 -11.18 18.61
N GLY A 59 -11.88 -10.81 17.39
CA GLY A 59 -12.14 -11.76 16.30
C GLY A 59 -13.34 -12.71 16.50
N ARG A 60 -14.09 -12.57 17.60
CA ARG A 60 -15.20 -13.50 17.97
C ARG A 60 -16.53 -12.78 18.16
N ILE A 61 -16.56 -11.66 18.85
CA ILE A 61 -17.78 -10.96 19.22
C ILE A 61 -18.10 -9.89 18.17
N ARG A 62 -19.15 -10.08 17.38
CA ARG A 62 -19.60 -9.16 16.33
C ARG A 62 -20.72 -8.29 16.84
N LEU A 63 -20.36 -7.32 17.69
CA LEU A 63 -21.33 -6.44 18.34
C LEU A 63 -22.12 -5.62 17.29
N SER A 64 -21.43 -5.01 16.32
CA SER A 64 -22.07 -4.21 15.27
C SER A 64 -23.07 -5.01 14.43
N LEU A 65 -22.71 -6.27 14.06
CA LEU A 65 -23.63 -7.17 13.38
C LEU A 65 -24.80 -7.61 14.29
N ALA A 66 -24.56 -7.80 15.59
CA ALA A 66 -25.60 -8.12 16.56
C ALA A 66 -26.62 -6.97 16.70
N ILE A 67 -26.15 -5.71 16.82
CA ILE A 67 -26.99 -4.51 16.86
C ILE A 67 -27.85 -4.42 15.57
N TYR A 68 -27.26 -4.64 14.40
CA TYR A 68 -28.02 -4.66 13.16
C TYR A 68 -29.10 -5.73 13.18
N ASN A 69 -28.79 -6.93 13.65
CA ASN A 69 -29.74 -8.06 13.73
C ASN A 69 -30.83 -7.90 14.80
N MET A 70 -30.67 -6.99 15.77
CA MET A 70 -31.75 -6.62 16.71
C MET A 70 -32.87 -5.86 16.01
N SER A 71 -32.58 -5.17 14.89
CA SER A 71 -33.63 -4.48 14.13
C SER A 71 -34.70 -5.43 13.64
N GLY A 72 -35.95 -4.94 13.53
CA GLY A 72 -37.03 -5.65 12.87
C GLY A 72 -36.90 -5.68 11.35
N ARG A 73 -37.72 -6.50 10.66
CA ARG A 73 -37.74 -6.57 9.20
C ARG A 73 -38.27 -5.28 8.56
N ASP A 74 -39.23 -4.67 9.22
CA ASP A 74 -39.85 -3.41 8.75
C ASP A 74 -38.88 -2.23 8.93
N SER A 75 -38.36 -1.74 7.81
CA SER A 75 -37.41 -0.61 7.77
C SER A 75 -38.11 0.76 7.94
N SER A 76 -39.43 0.85 7.88
CA SER A 76 -40.19 2.10 8.04
C SER A 76 -40.12 2.62 9.49
N LYS A 77 -40.04 1.71 10.47
CA LYS A 77 -39.96 2.05 11.89
C LYS A 77 -38.63 2.73 12.24
N TRP A 78 -38.75 3.89 12.90
CA TRP A 78 -37.61 4.73 13.26
C TRP A 78 -36.52 4.00 14.10
N ILE A 79 -36.96 3.10 15.02
CA ILE A 79 -36.07 2.32 15.86
C ILE A 79 -35.22 1.34 15.04
N ASN A 80 -35.86 0.70 14.03
CA ASN A 80 -35.19 -0.23 13.15
C ASN A 80 -34.15 0.48 12.27
N ARG A 81 -34.46 1.71 11.80
CA ARG A 81 -33.50 2.54 11.06
C ARG A 81 -32.29 2.92 11.94
N LYS A 82 -32.53 3.34 13.18
CA LYS A 82 -31.45 3.66 14.12
C LYS A 82 -30.57 2.45 14.42
N LEU A 83 -31.15 1.29 14.68
CA LEU A 83 -30.38 0.05 14.93
C LEU A 83 -29.56 -0.38 13.71
N ARG A 84 -30.14 -0.26 12.50
CA ARG A 84 -29.40 -0.56 11.26
C ARG A 84 -28.31 0.46 10.97
N GLY A 85 -28.51 1.74 11.28
CA GLY A 85 -27.49 2.78 11.13
C GLY A 85 -26.35 2.67 12.14
N ALA A 86 -26.62 2.17 13.36
CA ALA A 86 -25.62 1.93 14.39
C ALA A 86 -24.90 0.57 14.25
N GLY A 87 -25.50 -0.36 13.51
CA GLY A 87 -24.98 -1.69 13.27
C GLY A 87 -24.35 -1.86 11.89
N GLU A 88 -23.68 -2.99 11.70
CA GLU A 88 -23.10 -3.39 10.41
C GLU A 88 -23.98 -4.46 9.76
N PRO A 89 -24.37 -4.34 8.48
CA PRO A 89 -25.14 -5.37 7.78
C PRO A 89 -24.32 -6.66 7.63
N PRO A 90 -24.98 -7.83 7.51
CA PRO A 90 -24.27 -9.08 7.31
C PRO A 90 -23.49 -9.08 6.00
N VAL A 91 -22.22 -9.35 6.05
CA VAL A 91 -21.40 -9.59 4.85
C VAL A 91 -21.74 -10.97 4.32
N ILE A 92 -22.24 -11.02 3.10
CA ILE A 92 -22.61 -12.27 2.43
C ILE A 92 -21.37 -12.81 1.72
N PHE A 93 -21.11 -14.11 1.89
CA PHE A 93 -20.00 -14.78 1.21
C PHE A 93 -20.20 -14.73 -0.31
N ASP A 94 -19.16 -14.34 -1.00
CA ASP A 94 -19.05 -14.30 -2.46
C ASP A 94 -17.87 -15.17 -2.90
N ALA A 95 -18.13 -16.09 -3.84
CA ALA A 95 -17.12 -17.00 -4.35
C ALA A 95 -16.12 -16.33 -5.30
N ASP A 96 -16.58 -15.34 -6.06
CA ASP A 96 -15.72 -14.59 -6.97
C ASP A 96 -14.75 -13.70 -6.19
N ASP A 97 -15.21 -13.03 -5.12
CA ASP A 97 -14.37 -12.28 -4.20
C ASP A 97 -13.34 -13.18 -3.47
N MET A 98 -13.71 -14.44 -3.17
CA MET A 98 -12.77 -15.41 -2.63
C MET A 98 -11.68 -15.77 -3.65
N GLU A 99 -12.06 -16.04 -4.90
CA GLU A 99 -11.09 -16.34 -5.97
C GLU A 99 -10.20 -15.15 -6.27
N MET A 100 -10.74 -13.93 -6.33
CA MET A 100 -9.94 -12.71 -6.46
C MET A 100 -8.97 -12.53 -5.30
N SER A 101 -9.39 -12.85 -4.08
CA SER A 101 -8.52 -12.83 -2.89
C SER A 101 -7.37 -13.83 -3.02
N ARG A 102 -7.65 -15.03 -3.53
CA ARG A 102 -6.63 -16.07 -3.78
C ARG A 102 -5.59 -15.57 -4.80
N GLN A 103 -6.04 -14.94 -5.89
CA GLN A 103 -5.15 -14.39 -6.91
C GLN A 103 -4.33 -13.21 -6.39
N ASN A 104 -4.94 -12.32 -5.60
CA ASN A 104 -4.24 -11.19 -4.99
C ASN A 104 -3.15 -11.67 -4.02
N ILE A 105 -3.45 -12.68 -3.19
CA ILE A 105 -2.48 -13.29 -2.28
C ILE A 105 -1.33 -13.90 -3.09
N LYS A 106 -1.65 -14.65 -4.16
CA LYS A 106 -0.63 -15.24 -5.05
C LYS A 106 0.26 -14.18 -5.68
N GLY A 107 -0.32 -13.08 -6.18
CA GLY A 107 0.42 -11.93 -6.72
C GLY A 107 1.33 -11.28 -5.69
N TYR A 108 0.82 -11.05 -4.47
CA TYR A 108 1.62 -10.50 -3.38
C TYR A 108 2.80 -11.40 -3.02
N MET A 109 2.59 -12.70 -2.89
CA MET A 109 3.66 -13.65 -2.58
C MET A 109 4.73 -13.69 -3.68
N LYS A 110 4.32 -13.63 -4.95
CA LYS A 110 5.26 -13.52 -6.07
C LYS A 110 6.10 -12.25 -6.00
N ASN A 111 5.50 -11.11 -5.66
CA ASN A 111 6.22 -9.85 -5.47
C ASN A 111 7.23 -9.91 -4.32
N LYS A 112 7.02 -10.82 -3.36
CA LYS A 112 7.92 -11.09 -2.23
C LYS A 112 8.97 -12.18 -2.52
N GLY A 113 9.15 -12.56 -3.77
CA GLY A 113 10.14 -13.53 -4.22
C GLY A 113 9.69 -14.99 -4.24
N TYR A 114 8.43 -15.29 -3.91
CA TYR A 114 7.89 -16.65 -3.93
C TYR A 114 7.18 -16.92 -5.27
N HIS A 115 7.94 -16.98 -6.37
CA HIS A 115 7.37 -17.11 -7.72
C HIS A 115 6.60 -18.41 -7.94
N ASN A 116 7.01 -19.50 -7.29
CA ASN A 116 6.39 -20.82 -7.40
C ASN A 116 5.35 -21.08 -6.30
N VAL A 117 4.81 -20.00 -5.68
CA VAL A 117 3.82 -20.10 -4.61
C VAL A 117 2.54 -20.78 -5.07
N GLU A 118 2.05 -21.69 -4.25
CA GLU A 118 0.73 -22.32 -4.36
C GLU A 118 -0.19 -21.71 -3.31
N VAL A 119 -1.38 -21.28 -3.73
CA VAL A 119 -2.41 -20.74 -2.85
C VAL A 119 -3.70 -21.49 -3.12
N GLU A 120 -4.15 -22.24 -2.14
CA GLU A 120 -5.42 -22.97 -2.16
C GLU A 120 -6.45 -22.23 -1.29
N ALA A 121 -7.71 -22.26 -1.69
CA ALA A 121 -8.80 -21.65 -0.96
C ALA A 121 -9.92 -22.66 -0.74
N ASP A 122 -10.18 -22.97 0.54
CA ASP A 122 -11.22 -23.89 0.95
C ASP A 122 -12.36 -23.18 1.66
N THR A 123 -13.57 -23.71 1.50
CA THR A 123 -14.77 -23.23 2.19
C THR A 123 -15.33 -24.27 3.16
N ILE A 124 -15.69 -23.82 4.36
CA ILE A 124 -16.24 -24.68 5.41
C ILE A 124 -17.55 -24.07 5.91
N VAL A 125 -18.65 -24.78 5.69
CA VAL A 125 -19.96 -24.39 6.22
C VAL A 125 -20.04 -24.68 7.71
N LYS A 126 -20.38 -23.67 8.51
CA LYS A 126 -20.46 -23.74 9.98
C LYS A 126 -21.79 -23.25 10.54
N GLY A 127 -21.97 -23.50 11.82
CA GLY A 127 -23.12 -23.05 12.61
C GLY A 127 -24.32 -24.04 12.56
N ARG A 128 -25.16 -23.99 13.62
CA ARG A 128 -26.30 -24.90 13.77
C ARG A 128 -27.29 -24.87 12.59
N LYS A 129 -27.50 -23.69 12.00
CA LYS A 129 -28.37 -23.49 10.83
C LYS A 129 -27.64 -23.64 9.50
N ARG A 130 -26.34 -24.01 9.48
CA ARG A 130 -25.49 -24.13 8.29
C ARG A 130 -25.53 -22.92 7.37
N LYS A 131 -25.66 -21.71 7.93
CA LYS A 131 -25.73 -20.43 7.22
C LYS A 131 -24.47 -19.56 7.38
N LYS A 132 -23.37 -20.13 7.89
CA LYS A 132 -22.10 -19.42 8.06
C LYS A 132 -21.05 -20.09 7.19
N MET A 133 -20.27 -19.28 6.46
CA MET A 133 -19.15 -19.73 5.64
C MET A 133 -17.84 -19.26 6.26
N ASN A 134 -16.92 -20.18 6.52
CA ASN A 134 -15.53 -19.89 6.80
C ASN A 134 -14.72 -20.15 5.54
N VAL A 135 -13.77 -19.27 5.26
CA VAL A 135 -12.80 -19.45 4.19
C VAL A 135 -11.43 -19.68 4.81
N ARG A 136 -10.69 -20.64 4.28
CA ARG A 136 -9.30 -20.90 4.64
C ARG A 136 -8.43 -20.79 3.40
N PHE A 137 -7.36 -20.00 3.50
CA PHE A 137 -6.31 -19.94 2.51
C PHE A 137 -5.11 -20.72 3.06
N ASP A 138 -4.71 -21.75 2.35
CA ASP A 138 -3.51 -22.54 2.62
C ASP A 138 -2.45 -22.12 1.59
N ILE A 139 -1.30 -21.62 2.07
CA ILE A 139 -0.24 -21.02 1.26
C ILE A 139 1.01 -21.86 1.46
N LYS A 140 1.56 -22.35 0.34
CA LYS A 140 2.87 -23.01 0.27
C LYS A 140 3.81 -22.13 -0.54
N GLY A 141 4.81 -21.56 0.10
CA GLY A 141 5.74 -20.62 -0.50
C GLY A 141 6.67 -21.29 -1.51
N ASN A 142 7.00 -22.54 -1.28
CA ASN A 142 8.07 -23.26 -1.98
C ASN A 142 9.41 -22.51 -1.83
N GLN A 143 10.39 -22.82 -2.68
CA GLN A 143 11.69 -22.18 -2.62
C GLN A 143 11.61 -20.74 -3.14
N PRO A 144 12.04 -19.74 -2.34
CA PRO A 144 12.02 -18.35 -2.78
C PRO A 144 13.20 -18.05 -3.70
N TYR A 145 13.00 -17.06 -4.60
CA TYR A 145 14.08 -16.48 -5.37
C TYR A 145 14.87 -15.48 -4.54
N LYS A 146 16.21 -15.51 -4.67
CA LYS A 146 17.13 -14.62 -3.99
C LYS A 146 17.96 -13.83 -4.99
N LEU A 147 18.45 -12.68 -4.56
CA LEU A 147 19.38 -11.90 -5.35
C LEU A 147 20.74 -12.60 -5.39
N SER A 148 21.27 -12.87 -6.56
CA SER A 148 22.65 -13.32 -6.77
C SER A 148 23.59 -12.14 -6.88
N ASP A 149 23.18 -11.08 -7.57
CA ASP A 149 23.94 -9.85 -7.76
C ASP A 149 23.01 -8.63 -7.86
N ILE A 150 23.56 -7.47 -7.52
CA ILE A 150 22.91 -6.17 -7.71
C ILE A 150 23.95 -5.15 -8.16
N SER A 151 23.73 -4.55 -9.33
CA SER A 151 24.72 -3.68 -9.97
C SER A 151 24.08 -2.50 -10.69
N LEU A 152 24.93 -1.58 -11.16
CA LEU A 152 24.56 -0.38 -11.91
C LEU A 152 25.17 -0.46 -13.31
N ASP A 153 24.36 -0.20 -14.32
CA ASP A 153 24.80 0.00 -15.70
C ASP A 153 24.23 1.34 -16.19
N ILE A 154 25.03 2.39 -16.11
CA ILE A 154 24.65 3.78 -16.41
C ILE A 154 25.54 4.28 -17.52
N GLU A 155 24.93 4.61 -18.67
CA GLU A 155 25.64 5.15 -19.84
C GLU A 155 26.13 6.58 -19.65
N ASP A 156 25.37 7.40 -18.88
CA ASP A 156 25.73 8.79 -18.56
C ASP A 156 26.95 8.82 -17.64
N ASP A 157 28.11 9.26 -18.16
CA ASP A 157 29.38 9.32 -17.44
C ASP A 157 29.29 10.19 -16.17
N THR A 158 28.52 11.27 -16.23
CA THR A 158 28.33 12.17 -15.09
C THR A 158 27.54 11.48 -13.98
N LEU A 159 26.43 10.83 -14.31
CA LEU A 159 25.65 10.07 -13.34
C LEU A 159 26.46 8.91 -12.77
N ARG A 160 27.19 8.17 -13.62
CA ARG A 160 28.04 7.04 -13.21
C ARG A 160 29.07 7.48 -12.20
N ALA A 161 29.74 8.61 -12.40
CA ALA A 161 30.72 9.17 -11.48
C ALA A 161 30.11 9.48 -10.09
N TYR A 162 28.88 10.03 -10.04
CA TYR A 162 28.19 10.27 -8.77
C TYR A 162 27.72 8.99 -8.11
N MET A 163 27.22 8.01 -8.89
CA MET A 163 26.72 6.74 -8.38
C MET A 163 27.82 5.77 -7.99
N TYR A 164 29.07 6.06 -8.31
CA TYR A 164 30.22 5.19 -7.96
C TYR A 164 30.30 4.87 -6.46
N ASN A 165 29.97 5.83 -5.60
CA ASN A 165 29.97 5.67 -4.14
C ASN A 165 28.59 5.33 -3.58
N TYR A 166 27.59 5.06 -4.43
CA TYR A 166 26.26 4.68 -3.96
C TYR A 166 26.31 3.28 -3.34
N GLN A 167 25.78 3.16 -2.13
CA GLN A 167 25.72 1.87 -1.44
C GLN A 167 24.28 1.35 -1.45
N PHE A 168 24.10 0.21 -2.07
CA PHE A 168 22.82 -0.49 -2.03
C PHE A 168 22.46 -0.90 -0.60
N SER A 169 21.21 -0.70 -0.22
CA SER A 169 20.65 -1.27 1.01
C SER A 169 20.24 -2.73 0.83
N THR A 170 19.90 -3.11 -0.40
CA THR A 170 19.62 -4.49 -0.79
C THR A 170 20.93 -5.19 -1.19
N LYS A 171 21.10 -6.44 -0.79
CA LYS A 171 22.39 -7.17 -0.94
C LYS A 171 22.19 -8.53 -1.61
N PRO A 172 23.23 -9.09 -2.24
CA PRO A 172 23.23 -10.49 -2.64
C PRO A 172 22.87 -11.41 -1.47
N GLY A 173 22.01 -12.40 -1.71
CA GLY A 173 21.46 -13.31 -0.71
C GLY A 173 20.11 -12.86 -0.12
N ASP A 174 19.72 -11.60 -0.25
CA ASP A 174 18.39 -11.13 0.12
C ASP A 174 17.32 -11.72 -0.80
N LEU A 175 16.06 -11.73 -0.35
CA LEU A 175 14.94 -12.15 -1.20
C LEU A 175 14.78 -11.21 -2.40
N PHE A 176 14.41 -11.76 -3.55
CA PHE A 176 14.00 -10.99 -4.71
C PHE A 176 12.63 -10.34 -4.46
N ASP A 177 12.62 -9.31 -3.63
CA ASP A 177 11.43 -8.55 -3.22
C ASP A 177 11.29 -7.30 -4.09
N LEU A 178 10.22 -7.23 -4.90
CA LEU A 178 9.97 -6.10 -5.79
C LEU A 178 9.72 -4.80 -5.03
N ASP A 179 9.14 -4.84 -3.83
CA ASP A 179 8.95 -3.64 -3.01
C ASP A 179 10.29 -3.10 -2.50
N ALA A 180 11.22 -4.01 -2.13
CA ALA A 180 12.58 -3.62 -1.75
C ALA A 180 13.33 -2.97 -2.91
N LEU A 181 13.24 -3.54 -4.12
CA LEU A 181 13.86 -2.97 -5.33
C LEU A 181 13.24 -1.62 -5.72
N GLN A 182 11.91 -1.45 -5.58
CA GLN A 182 11.24 -0.16 -5.78
C GLN A 182 11.72 0.90 -4.76
N SER A 183 11.89 0.49 -3.50
CA SER A 183 12.44 1.34 -2.46
C SER A 183 13.88 1.75 -2.77
N GLU A 184 14.69 0.81 -3.25
CA GLU A 184 16.07 1.07 -3.67
C GLU A 184 16.12 2.10 -4.80
N ARG A 185 15.27 1.94 -5.84
CA ARG A 185 15.11 2.91 -6.92
C ARG A 185 14.76 4.30 -6.41
N ALA A 186 13.84 4.42 -5.46
CA ALA A 186 13.46 5.70 -4.86
C ALA A 186 14.61 6.35 -4.08
N LYS A 187 15.44 5.54 -3.40
CA LYS A 187 16.65 6.02 -2.71
C LYS A 187 17.69 6.54 -3.69
N MET A 188 17.91 5.85 -4.82
CA MET A 188 18.80 6.30 -5.88
C MET A 188 18.37 7.66 -6.43
N VAL A 189 17.07 7.83 -6.72
CA VAL A 189 16.51 9.11 -7.17
C VAL A 189 16.76 10.20 -6.13
N THR A 190 16.52 9.93 -4.86
CA THR A 190 16.75 10.87 -3.77
C THR A 190 18.24 11.25 -3.65
N PHE A 191 19.12 10.27 -3.74
CA PHE A 191 20.57 10.47 -3.72
C PHE A 191 21.03 11.39 -4.87
N LEU A 192 20.57 11.12 -6.09
CA LEU A 192 20.90 11.93 -7.26
C LEU A 192 20.33 13.34 -7.17
N ARG A 193 19.09 13.51 -6.71
CA ARG A 193 18.50 14.82 -6.48
C ARG A 193 19.29 15.67 -5.49
N ASN A 194 19.71 15.05 -4.39
CA ASN A 194 20.55 15.69 -3.38
C ASN A 194 21.95 16.03 -3.92
N SER A 195 22.40 15.32 -4.95
CA SER A 195 23.65 15.60 -5.68
C SER A 195 23.51 16.69 -6.76
N GLY A 196 22.31 17.26 -6.92
CA GLY A 196 22.02 18.36 -7.83
C GLY A 196 21.32 17.97 -9.13
N PHE A 197 21.01 16.71 -9.37
CA PHE A 197 20.23 16.28 -10.53
C PHE A 197 18.72 16.51 -10.30
N TYR A 198 18.32 17.76 -10.25
CA TYR A 198 16.98 18.20 -9.85
C TYR A 198 15.85 17.55 -10.64
N TYR A 199 16.06 17.32 -11.94
CA TYR A 199 15.04 16.71 -12.83
C TYR A 199 14.99 15.20 -12.77
N MET A 200 15.82 14.55 -11.94
CA MET A 200 15.79 13.10 -11.78
C MET A 200 14.46 12.64 -11.18
N SER A 201 13.88 11.61 -11.77
CA SER A 201 12.63 10.98 -11.31
C SER A 201 12.72 9.45 -11.37
N ASN A 202 11.75 8.78 -10.76
CA ASN A 202 11.67 7.31 -10.83
C ASN A 202 11.51 6.78 -12.26
N ASP A 203 11.00 7.59 -13.21
CA ASP A 203 10.79 7.15 -14.59
C ASP A 203 12.09 6.96 -15.37
N TYR A 204 13.17 7.62 -14.92
CA TYR A 204 14.48 7.46 -15.54
C TYR A 204 15.23 6.23 -15.06
N ILE A 205 15.07 5.82 -13.81
CA ILE A 205 15.75 4.64 -13.26
C ILE A 205 14.85 3.42 -13.39
N TYR A 206 15.36 2.35 -13.98
CA TYR A 206 14.66 1.08 -14.08
C TYR A 206 15.62 -0.07 -13.77
N ALA A 207 15.05 -1.23 -13.46
CA ALA A 207 15.82 -2.44 -13.18
C ALA A 207 15.52 -3.50 -14.23
N GLU A 208 16.56 -4.18 -14.68
CA GLU A 208 16.47 -5.41 -15.44
C GLU A 208 16.83 -6.57 -14.51
N ALA A 209 16.02 -7.62 -14.54
CA ALA A 209 16.21 -8.81 -13.74
C ALA A 209 16.47 -10.01 -14.65
N ASP A 210 17.59 -10.68 -14.43
CA ASP A 210 17.94 -11.92 -15.12
C ASP A 210 17.76 -13.12 -14.18
N THR A 211 16.83 -14.00 -14.55
CA THR A 211 16.50 -15.22 -13.80
C THR A 211 17.16 -16.48 -14.37
N THR A 212 18.01 -16.33 -15.40
CA THR A 212 18.67 -17.45 -16.08
C THR A 212 20.04 -17.82 -15.50
N VAL A 213 20.52 -17.02 -14.53
CA VAL A 213 21.90 -17.13 -13.99
C VAL A 213 22.08 -18.43 -13.21
N ASP A 214 21.12 -18.81 -12.39
CA ASP A 214 21.14 -20.02 -11.54
C ASP A 214 19.73 -20.34 -11.06
N ASP A 215 19.51 -21.59 -10.56
CA ASP A 215 18.21 -22.01 -10.05
C ASP A 215 17.83 -21.19 -8.79
N HIS A 216 16.64 -20.58 -8.81
CA HIS A 216 16.12 -19.73 -7.75
C HIS A 216 16.98 -18.50 -7.41
N SER A 217 17.81 -18.05 -8.35
CA SER A 217 18.65 -16.86 -8.22
C SER A 217 18.29 -15.82 -9.29
N VAL A 218 18.43 -14.53 -8.93
CA VAL A 218 18.13 -13.40 -9.83
C VAL A 218 19.27 -12.39 -9.73
N SER A 219 19.87 -12.05 -10.88
CA SER A 219 20.75 -10.89 -11.00
C SER A 219 19.94 -9.65 -11.37
N VAL A 220 20.17 -8.53 -10.71
CA VAL A 220 19.47 -7.26 -10.95
C VAL A 220 20.46 -6.18 -11.33
N VAL A 221 20.19 -5.54 -12.46
CA VAL A 221 20.98 -4.41 -12.97
C VAL A 221 20.09 -3.18 -13.02
N PHE A 222 20.43 -2.14 -12.29
CA PHE A 222 19.77 -0.84 -12.41
C PHE A 222 20.38 -0.04 -13.54
N LYS A 223 19.53 0.50 -14.39
CA LYS A 223 19.87 1.31 -15.56
C LYS A 223 19.18 2.67 -15.51
N CYS A 224 19.71 3.63 -16.26
CA CYS A 224 19.15 4.97 -16.37
C CYS A 224 18.83 5.30 -17.83
N ARG A 225 17.59 5.74 -18.09
CA ARG A 225 17.20 6.24 -19.41
C ARG A 225 17.76 7.63 -19.64
N PRO A 226 18.02 8.02 -20.91
CA PRO A 226 18.37 9.38 -21.27
C PRO A 226 17.33 10.40 -20.82
N MET A 227 17.76 11.62 -20.52
CA MET A 227 16.87 12.69 -20.15
C MET A 227 16.08 13.19 -21.37
N VAL A 228 14.79 13.40 -21.22
CA VAL A 228 13.94 14.01 -22.25
C VAL A 228 13.57 15.42 -21.85
N MET A 229 13.86 16.39 -22.68
CA MET A 229 13.46 17.79 -22.50
C MET A 229 12.41 18.21 -23.53
N ASN A 230 11.30 18.78 -23.04
CA ASN A 230 10.32 19.41 -23.90
C ASN A 230 10.82 20.81 -24.29
N VAL A 231 11.02 21.02 -25.59
CA VAL A 231 11.38 22.34 -26.13
C VAL A 231 10.09 23.05 -26.51
N ALA A 232 9.93 24.29 -26.06
CA ALA A 232 8.75 25.10 -26.36
C ALA A 232 8.56 25.22 -27.89
N GLY A 233 7.42 24.74 -28.41
CA GLY A 233 7.09 24.76 -29.83
C GLY A 233 7.81 23.73 -30.71
N GLY A 234 8.54 22.76 -30.14
CA GLY A 234 9.28 21.74 -30.85
C GLY A 234 8.96 20.31 -30.42
N GLN A 235 9.58 19.35 -31.12
CA GLN A 235 9.55 17.94 -30.71
C GLN A 235 10.37 17.75 -29.42
N PRO A 236 9.99 16.80 -28.52
CA PRO A 236 10.81 16.46 -27.37
C PRO A 236 12.24 16.10 -27.81
N LYS A 237 13.22 16.68 -27.14
CA LYS A 237 14.63 16.42 -27.39
C LYS A 237 15.20 15.49 -26.34
N GLU A 238 15.73 14.37 -26.77
CA GLU A 238 16.47 13.46 -25.92
C GLU A 238 17.90 14.00 -25.68
N LEU A 239 18.31 14.08 -24.44
CA LEU A 239 19.65 14.47 -24.04
C LEU A 239 20.36 13.23 -23.50
N LYS A 240 21.58 12.99 -24.01
CA LYS A 240 22.40 11.84 -23.58
C LYS A 240 22.69 11.89 -22.06
N ASN A 241 22.98 13.09 -21.54
CA ASN A 241 23.37 13.30 -20.15
C ASN A 241 22.31 14.06 -19.37
N HIS A 242 22.11 13.70 -18.11
CA HIS A 242 21.26 14.40 -17.18
C HIS A 242 21.90 15.72 -16.73
N ILE A 243 21.07 16.76 -16.64
CA ILE A 243 21.53 18.10 -16.27
C ILE A 243 21.61 18.23 -14.75
N ARG A 244 22.78 18.70 -14.29
CA ARG A 244 22.97 19.10 -12.90
C ARG A 244 22.60 20.56 -12.72
N VAL A 245 21.75 20.84 -11.73
CA VAL A 245 21.27 22.19 -11.39
C VAL A 245 21.96 22.67 -10.12
N LYS A 246 22.41 23.93 -10.13
CA LYS A 246 22.94 24.57 -8.95
C LYS A 246 22.08 25.80 -8.63
N ILE A 247 21.61 25.91 -7.40
CA ILE A 247 20.87 27.07 -6.93
C ILE A 247 21.87 28.25 -6.86
N ARG A 248 21.61 29.31 -7.59
CA ARG A 248 22.43 30.47 -7.61
C ARG A 248 22.03 31.46 -6.51
N ASN A 249 20.75 31.81 -6.45
CA ASN A 249 20.20 32.75 -5.48
C ASN A 249 18.88 32.23 -4.95
N VAL A 250 18.60 32.48 -3.68
CA VAL A 250 17.32 32.25 -3.04
C VAL A 250 16.73 33.58 -2.63
N ASN A 251 15.59 33.95 -3.19
CA ASN A 251 14.87 35.17 -2.84
C ASN A 251 13.70 34.80 -1.92
N VAL A 252 13.67 35.34 -0.72
CA VAL A 252 12.65 35.12 0.29
C VAL A 252 11.78 36.36 0.39
N TYR A 253 10.51 36.20 0.11
CA TYR A 253 9.48 37.23 0.23
C TYR A 253 8.58 36.84 1.39
N PRO A 254 8.82 37.26 2.63
CA PRO A 254 7.97 36.95 3.78
C PRO A 254 6.60 37.55 3.55
N TRP A 255 5.59 36.70 3.60
CA TRP A 255 4.21 37.10 3.37
C TRP A 255 3.60 37.58 4.69
N GLU A 256 3.18 38.86 4.73
CA GLU A 256 2.20 39.28 5.71
C GLU A 256 0.83 38.78 5.24
N TYR A 257 0.21 37.98 6.10
CA TYR A 257 -1.13 37.45 5.87
C TYR A 257 -2.13 38.62 5.96
N ASN A 258 -2.32 39.31 4.86
CA ASN A 258 -3.34 40.34 4.73
C ASN A 258 -4.46 39.77 3.85
N THR A 259 -5.69 39.90 4.31
CA THR A 259 -6.91 39.31 3.74
C THR A 259 -7.26 39.84 2.33
N ASP A 260 -6.53 40.78 1.81
CA ASP A 260 -6.66 41.30 0.45
C ASP A 260 -5.58 40.71 -0.45
N LEU A 261 -6.02 39.89 -1.40
CA LEU A 261 -5.24 39.21 -2.43
C LEU A 261 -4.50 40.12 -3.42
N SER A 262 -4.25 41.37 -3.09
CA SER A 262 -3.43 42.28 -3.88
C SER A 262 -1.95 42.10 -3.49
N TYR A 263 -1.20 41.45 -4.36
CA TYR A 263 0.26 41.37 -4.26
C TYR A 263 0.87 42.76 -4.22
N SER A 264 1.20 43.27 -3.03
CA SER A 264 2.06 44.45 -2.93
C SER A 264 3.48 44.01 -3.21
N THR A 265 3.97 44.30 -4.41
CA THR A 265 5.36 44.04 -4.84
C THR A 265 6.35 45.11 -4.37
N ASN A 266 5.93 46.11 -3.62
CA ASN A 266 6.79 47.23 -3.15
C ASN A 266 7.48 46.88 -1.83
N TYR A 267 8.44 45.97 -1.89
CA TYR A 267 9.38 45.77 -0.78
C TYR A 267 10.33 46.93 -0.69
N LYS A 268 10.44 47.58 0.48
CA LYS A 268 11.26 48.79 0.69
C LYS A 268 12.70 48.45 1.01
N ASP A 269 12.94 47.31 1.65
CA ASP A 269 14.26 46.95 2.15
C ASP A 269 14.65 45.53 1.71
N THR A 270 15.96 45.33 1.56
CA THR A 270 16.54 44.02 1.19
C THR A 270 17.69 43.70 2.12
N LEU A 271 17.67 42.56 2.74
CA LEU A 271 18.79 42.01 3.50
C LEU A 271 19.39 40.84 2.72
N SER A 272 20.64 40.92 2.36
CA SER A 272 21.38 39.87 1.65
C SER A 272 22.32 39.15 2.61
N CYS A 273 22.23 37.82 2.67
CA CYS A 273 23.11 36.97 3.45
C CYS A 273 23.58 35.79 2.58
N GLY A 274 24.81 35.87 2.08
CA GLY A 274 25.35 34.90 1.15
C GLY A 274 24.55 34.83 -0.16
N SER A 275 23.98 33.67 -0.48
CA SER A 275 23.10 33.44 -1.64
C SER A 275 21.61 33.69 -1.37
N MET A 276 21.25 34.16 -0.18
CA MET A 276 19.86 34.44 0.20
C MET A 276 19.61 35.93 0.26
N ASN A 277 18.52 36.38 -0.41
CA ASN A 277 18.03 37.76 -0.37
C ASN A 277 16.66 37.76 0.29
N TYR A 278 16.50 38.53 1.36
CA TYR A 278 15.22 38.72 2.06
C TYR A 278 14.68 40.08 1.68
N TYR A 279 13.48 40.11 1.12
CA TYR A 279 12.76 41.32 0.74
C TYR A 279 11.66 41.57 1.77
N TYR A 280 11.68 42.68 2.47
CA TYR A 280 10.73 42.98 3.52
C TYR A 280 10.26 44.44 3.53
N HIS A 281 9.16 44.71 4.19
CA HIS A 281 8.69 46.05 4.46
C HIS A 281 9.32 46.51 5.78
N GLY A 282 10.38 47.29 5.72
CA GLY A 282 11.02 47.85 6.90
C GLY A 282 10.09 48.85 7.61
N LYS A 283 10.11 48.85 8.95
CA LYS A 283 9.67 49.98 9.75
C LYS A 283 10.83 50.95 9.94
#